data_d3fbb6b082dc5135ffe50468dcaac9a3
#
_entry.id   d3fbb6b082dc5135ffe50468dcaac9a3
#
_cell.length_a   1.000
_cell.length_b   1.000
_cell.length_c   1.000
_cell.angle_alpha   90.00
_cell.angle_beta   90.00
_cell.angle_gamma   90.00
#
_symmetry.space_group_name_H-M   'P 1'
#
loop_
_entity.id
_entity.type
_entity.pdbx_description
1 polymer ?
#
loop_
_entity_poly.entity_id
_entity_poly.type
_entity_poly.pdbx_seq_one_letter_code
_entity_poly.pdbx_strand_id
1 'polypeptide(L)'
;MELAACQELHPRDNFQTGSSSIQLAMATLVFDIETSALPIDHFDEVQQEYLFRDANKLPDPVARHARKGELEMQMNLYPFTARVVCIAMLNADSQRGQVLFIADDYDEKEENEAAPVQFVPCMDEGELLSAFWEVAPKYDSIVTFNGRGFDVPFIYLRSALLNVPITRKDWLGYRYQTAPHCDLAEQLTFYCVSGRDGAARRFNLDFYCKAFGIESPKAHGVSGMDVNRLMAAGQFREIADYCLRDVQATVSLYQIWKERLGGIK
;
A
#
# COMPACT_ATOMS: atom_id res chain seq x y z
N MET A 1 84.76 23.64 11.09
CA MET A 1 85.25 22.26 11.22
C MET A 1 84.21 21.60 12.10
N GLU A 2 83.52 20.81 11.62
CA GLU A 2 83.13 19.56 11.22
C GLU A 2 81.61 19.37 11.11
N LEU A 3 81.18 18.89 10.02
CA LEU A 3 79.83 18.51 9.69
C LEU A 3 79.46 17.22 10.46
N ALA A 4 78.26 17.17 11.05
CA ALA A 4 77.65 15.94 11.53
C ALA A 4 76.34 15.70 10.78
N ALA A 5 76.26 14.50 10.19
CA ALA A 5 75.22 14.07 9.26
C ALA A 5 73.87 13.93 9.88
N CYS A 6 72.84 14.40 9.14
CA CYS A 6 71.45 14.04 9.38
C CYS A 6 71.19 12.63 8.85
N GLN A 7 70.75 11.73 9.73
CA GLN A 7 70.14 10.46 9.37
C GLN A 7 68.63 10.66 9.17
N GLU A 8 68.18 10.27 7.97
CA GLU A 8 66.75 10.22 7.60
C GLU A 8 66.07 9.09 8.36
N LEU A 9 64.97 9.45 9.06
CA LEU A 9 63.99 8.52 9.59
C LEU A 9 62.80 8.52 8.67
N HIS A 10 62.56 7.40 7.97
CA HIS A 10 61.28 7.07 7.40
C HIS A 10 60.34 6.54 8.47
N PRO A 11 59.10 7.01 8.49
CA PRO A 11 57.99 6.18 8.85
C PRO A 11 56.86 6.32 7.85
N ARG A 12 56.62 5.30 7.10
CA ARG A 12 55.33 5.11 6.41
C ARG A 12 54.73 3.82 6.93
N ASP A 13 54.11 3.88 8.06
CA ASP A 13 53.09 2.91 8.43
C ASP A 13 51.74 3.41 7.96
N ASN A 14 51.30 2.81 6.83
CA ASN A 14 49.93 2.94 6.34
C ASN A 14 48.98 2.24 7.31
N PHE A 15 48.39 2.98 8.25
CA PHE A 15 47.16 2.58 8.87
C PHE A 15 46.03 2.65 7.83
N GLN A 16 45.74 1.55 7.15
CA GLN A 16 44.47 1.35 6.52
C GLN A 16 43.40 1.26 7.61
N THR A 17 42.80 2.37 7.92
CA THR A 17 41.49 2.39 8.60
C THR A 17 40.48 1.84 7.63
N GLY A 18 40.20 0.55 7.75
CA GLY A 18 39.05 -0.09 7.10
C GLY A 18 37.80 0.55 7.66
N SER A 19 37.33 1.61 7.01
CA SER A 19 35.97 2.13 7.14
C SER A 19 35.04 1.09 6.53
N SER A 20 34.64 0.09 7.30
CA SER A 20 33.43 -0.67 7.00
C SER A 20 32.27 0.32 7.21
N SER A 21 31.88 1.00 6.13
CA SER A 21 30.59 1.65 6.04
C SER A 21 29.55 0.57 6.29
N ILE A 22 29.02 0.51 7.51
CA ILE A 22 27.78 -0.21 7.80
C ILE A 22 26.75 0.50 6.91
N GLN A 23 26.48 -0.08 5.75
CA GLN A 23 25.38 0.35 4.91
C GLN A 23 24.13 -0.03 5.71
N LEU A 24 23.56 0.92 6.44
CA LEU A 24 22.27 0.76 7.08
C LEU A 24 21.32 0.26 5.98
N ALA A 25 20.84 -0.96 6.15
CA ALA A 25 19.87 -1.51 5.22
C ALA A 25 18.65 -0.60 5.23
N MET A 26 18.33 -0.02 4.07
CA MET A 26 17.18 0.87 3.92
C MET A 26 15.91 0.08 4.22
N ALA A 27 15.16 0.51 5.24
CA ALA A 27 13.93 -0.17 5.63
C ALA A 27 12.84 0.09 4.58
N THR A 28 12.23 -0.98 4.10
CA THR A 28 11.17 -0.93 3.09
C THR A 28 9.85 -1.39 3.69
N LEU A 29 8.81 -0.54 3.57
CA LEU A 29 7.45 -0.83 3.98
C LEU A 29 6.66 -1.38 2.78
N VAL A 30 6.01 -2.52 2.95
CA VAL A 30 4.99 -3.01 2.02
C VAL A 30 3.63 -2.75 2.64
N PHE A 31 2.72 -2.11 1.92
CA PHE A 31 1.38 -1.86 2.43
C PHE A 31 0.32 -1.92 1.33
N ASP A 32 -0.90 -2.12 1.76
CA ASP A 32 -2.13 -2.14 0.96
C ASP A 32 -3.28 -1.57 1.79
N ILE A 33 -4.34 -1.10 1.13
CA ILE A 33 -5.53 -0.55 1.79
C ILE A 33 -6.80 -1.24 1.34
N GLU A 34 -7.77 -1.31 2.26
CA GLU A 34 -9.16 -1.61 1.93
C GLU A 34 -10.04 -0.40 2.14
N THR A 35 -11.02 -0.24 1.25
CA THR A 35 -11.90 0.93 1.23
C THR A 35 -13.37 0.52 1.21
N SER A 36 -14.21 1.29 1.89
CA SER A 36 -15.66 1.08 1.93
C SER A 36 -16.39 2.34 1.51
N ALA A 37 -17.38 2.18 0.64
CA ALA A 37 -18.24 3.28 0.20
C ALA A 37 -18.96 3.95 1.36
N LEU A 38 -19.05 5.26 1.31
CA LEU A 38 -19.93 6.02 2.20
C LEU A 38 -21.40 5.77 1.82
N PRO A 39 -22.32 5.75 2.79
CA PRO A 39 -23.75 5.64 2.51
C PRO A 39 -24.22 6.75 1.57
N ILE A 40 -25.18 6.46 0.69
CA ILE A 40 -25.63 7.43 -0.31
C ILE A 40 -26.28 8.69 0.31
N ASP A 41 -26.88 8.56 1.47
CA ASP A 41 -27.47 9.65 2.25
C ASP A 41 -26.43 10.59 2.89
N HIS A 42 -25.14 10.22 2.83
CA HIS A 42 -24.04 11.12 3.17
C HIS A 42 -23.91 12.29 2.18
N PHE A 43 -24.43 12.12 0.96
CA PHE A 43 -24.30 13.09 -0.14
C PHE A 43 -25.61 13.89 -0.28
N ASP A 44 -25.48 15.20 -0.53
CA ASP A 44 -26.63 16.04 -0.85
C ASP A 44 -27.26 15.69 -2.21
N GLU A 45 -28.43 16.27 -2.50
CA GLU A 45 -29.18 15.98 -3.73
C GLU A 45 -28.37 16.28 -4.99
N VAL A 46 -27.57 17.35 -4.99
CA VAL A 46 -26.75 17.75 -6.14
C VAL A 46 -25.62 16.76 -6.38
N GLN A 47 -24.97 16.31 -5.30
CA GLN A 47 -23.94 15.28 -5.37
C GLN A 47 -24.51 13.95 -5.84
N GLN A 48 -25.68 13.52 -5.34
CA GLN A 48 -26.37 12.30 -5.78
C GLN A 48 -26.76 12.39 -7.27
N GLU A 49 -27.28 13.52 -7.72
CA GLU A 49 -27.59 13.74 -9.13
C GLU A 49 -26.34 13.60 -9.99
N TYR A 50 -25.22 14.17 -9.56
CA TYR A 50 -23.94 14.05 -10.25
C TYR A 50 -23.44 12.61 -10.29
N LEU A 51 -23.48 11.88 -9.19
CA LEU A 51 -23.04 10.49 -9.10
C LEU A 51 -23.84 9.57 -10.03
N PHE A 52 -25.17 9.77 -10.10
CA PHE A 52 -26.07 8.92 -10.88
C PHE A 52 -26.47 9.50 -12.24
N ARG A 53 -25.82 10.57 -12.69
CA ARG A 53 -26.18 11.27 -13.94
C ARG A 53 -26.26 10.34 -15.15
N ASP A 54 -25.38 9.34 -15.24
CA ASP A 54 -25.37 8.41 -16.39
C ASP A 54 -26.48 7.37 -16.29
N ALA A 55 -26.82 6.91 -15.09
CA ALA A 55 -27.99 6.08 -14.85
C ALA A 55 -29.28 6.84 -15.13
N ASN A 56 -29.38 8.11 -14.69
CA ASN A 56 -30.58 8.92 -14.85
C ASN A 56 -30.93 9.25 -16.32
N LYS A 57 -29.96 9.14 -17.24
CA LYS A 57 -30.21 9.29 -18.69
C LYS A 57 -30.90 8.07 -19.31
N LEU A 58 -30.91 6.92 -18.65
CA LEU A 58 -31.51 5.70 -19.17
C LEU A 58 -33.05 5.81 -19.12
N PRO A 59 -33.75 5.60 -20.25
CA PRO A 59 -35.22 5.71 -20.33
C PRO A 59 -35.92 4.57 -19.60
N ASP A 60 -35.36 3.35 -19.64
CA ASP A 60 -35.90 2.17 -18.98
C ASP A 60 -35.65 2.21 -17.48
N PRO A 61 -36.71 2.14 -16.61
CA PRO A 61 -36.57 2.17 -15.16
C PRO A 61 -35.76 0.98 -14.62
N VAL A 62 -35.85 -0.21 -15.21
CA VAL A 62 -35.13 -1.40 -14.76
C VAL A 62 -33.64 -1.25 -15.04
N ALA A 63 -33.27 -0.84 -16.26
CA ALA A 63 -31.89 -0.57 -16.62
C ALA A 63 -31.29 0.57 -15.78
N ARG A 64 -32.08 1.61 -15.50
CA ARG A 64 -31.67 2.72 -14.61
C ARG A 64 -31.36 2.24 -13.20
N HIS A 65 -32.21 1.42 -12.63
CA HIS A 65 -32.01 0.87 -11.27
C HIS A 65 -30.76 -0.02 -11.22
N ALA A 66 -30.60 -0.93 -12.20
CA ALA A 66 -29.41 -1.76 -12.32
C ALA A 66 -28.13 -0.93 -12.42
N ARG A 67 -28.14 0.13 -13.27
CA ARG A 67 -26.97 1.00 -13.42
C ARG A 67 -26.63 1.80 -12.16
N LYS A 68 -27.64 2.24 -11.40
CA LYS A 68 -27.40 2.87 -10.10
C LYS A 68 -26.68 1.93 -9.13
N GLY A 69 -27.13 0.68 -9.02
CA GLY A 69 -26.48 -0.32 -8.18
C GLY A 69 -25.02 -0.58 -8.60
N GLU A 70 -24.73 -0.62 -9.90
CA GLU A 70 -23.34 -0.73 -10.38
C GLU A 70 -22.48 0.48 -9.97
N LEU A 71 -23.02 1.70 -10.06
CA LEU A 71 -22.33 2.92 -9.66
C LEU A 71 -22.09 2.97 -8.14
N GLU A 72 -23.07 2.55 -7.34
CA GLU A 72 -22.93 2.42 -5.88
C GLU A 72 -21.81 1.44 -5.50
N MET A 73 -21.73 0.29 -6.18
CA MET A 73 -20.63 -0.66 -5.97
C MET A 73 -19.25 -0.08 -6.31
N GLN A 74 -19.17 0.87 -7.25
CA GLN A 74 -17.92 1.51 -7.64
C GLN A 74 -17.53 2.68 -6.74
N MET A 75 -18.41 3.15 -5.88
CA MET A 75 -18.14 4.29 -4.99
C MET A 75 -16.95 4.03 -4.06
N ASN A 76 -16.68 2.78 -3.69
CA ASN A 76 -15.52 2.40 -2.88
C ASN A 76 -14.17 2.64 -3.57
N LEU A 77 -14.15 2.89 -4.88
CA LEU A 77 -12.92 3.13 -5.64
C LEU A 77 -12.43 4.59 -5.61
N TYR A 78 -13.21 5.50 -5.01
CA TYR A 78 -12.90 6.93 -5.07
C TYR A 78 -12.83 7.55 -3.67
N PRO A 79 -11.78 8.33 -3.35
CA PRO A 79 -11.57 8.88 -2.00
C PRO A 79 -12.62 9.91 -1.58
N PHE A 80 -13.41 10.44 -2.52
CA PHE A 80 -14.49 11.39 -2.23
C PHE A 80 -15.85 10.71 -1.97
N THR A 81 -15.96 9.42 -2.29
CA THR A 81 -17.19 8.64 -2.08
C THR A 81 -16.99 7.43 -1.16
N ALA A 82 -15.78 7.25 -0.65
CA ALA A 82 -15.44 6.16 0.25
C ALA A 82 -14.46 6.60 1.33
N ARG A 83 -14.25 5.72 2.29
CA ARG A 83 -13.28 5.86 3.39
C ARG A 83 -12.31 4.68 3.41
N VAL A 84 -11.11 4.88 3.96
CA VAL A 84 -10.19 3.79 4.27
C VAL A 84 -10.70 3.07 5.51
N VAL A 85 -10.83 1.74 5.44
CA VAL A 85 -11.32 0.92 6.55
C VAL A 85 -10.27 -0.06 7.08
N CYS A 86 -9.21 -0.30 6.32
CA CYS A 86 -8.09 -1.14 6.72
C CYS A 86 -6.82 -0.68 6.02
N ILE A 87 -5.68 -0.76 6.73
CA ILE A 87 -4.33 -0.63 6.17
C ILE A 87 -3.47 -1.74 6.76
N ALA A 88 -3.01 -2.68 5.94
CA ALA A 88 -2.02 -3.67 6.35
C ALA A 88 -0.62 -3.18 5.97
N MET A 89 0.34 -3.37 6.87
CA MET A 89 1.71 -2.89 6.74
C MET A 89 2.71 -3.94 7.21
N LEU A 90 3.66 -4.31 6.36
CA LEU A 90 4.75 -5.20 6.71
C LEU A 90 6.11 -4.61 6.33
N ASN A 91 7.10 -4.82 7.15
CA ASN A 91 8.49 -4.64 6.76
C ASN A 91 8.87 -5.74 5.76
N ALA A 92 9.41 -5.34 4.60
CA ALA A 92 9.69 -6.25 3.49
C ALA A 92 10.69 -7.37 3.81
N ASP A 93 11.62 -7.14 4.75
CA ASP A 93 12.67 -8.10 5.08
C ASP A 93 12.30 -8.96 6.30
N SER A 94 11.81 -8.35 7.39
CA SER A 94 11.46 -9.07 8.62
C SER A 94 10.07 -9.69 8.59
N GLN A 95 9.20 -9.24 7.69
CA GLN A 95 7.77 -9.57 7.62
C GLN A 95 7.00 -9.29 8.92
N ARG A 96 7.56 -8.44 9.79
CA ARG A 96 6.88 -7.93 10.97
C ARG A 96 6.13 -6.66 10.63
N GLY A 97 4.99 -6.45 11.28
CA GLY A 97 4.19 -5.26 11.01
C GLY A 97 2.89 -5.22 11.78
N GLN A 98 1.94 -4.48 11.22
CA GLN A 98 0.63 -4.32 11.83
C GLN A 98 -0.46 -4.16 10.78
N VAL A 99 -1.69 -4.47 11.18
CA VAL A 99 -2.91 -4.23 10.42
C VAL A 99 -3.77 -3.27 11.22
N LEU A 100 -3.94 -2.06 10.71
CA LEU A 100 -4.86 -1.06 11.26
C LEU A 100 -6.22 -1.28 10.62
N PHE A 101 -7.30 -1.35 11.40
CA PHE A 101 -8.64 -1.55 10.84
C PHE A 101 -9.71 -0.90 11.72
N ILE A 102 -10.77 -0.41 11.09
CA ILE A 102 -11.88 0.20 11.82
C ILE A 102 -12.71 -0.91 12.47
N ALA A 103 -12.92 -0.82 13.79
CA ALA A 103 -13.77 -1.73 14.53
C ALA A 103 -14.31 -1.02 15.78
N ASP A 104 -15.65 -0.94 15.88
CA ASP A 104 -16.34 -0.22 16.97
C ASP A 104 -16.31 -1.00 18.29
N ASP A 105 -16.18 -2.33 18.25
CA ASP A 105 -16.25 -3.21 19.43
C ASP A 105 -15.41 -4.48 19.18
N TYR A 106 -14.08 -4.33 19.30
CA TYR A 106 -13.13 -5.42 19.09
C TYR A 106 -12.50 -5.86 20.41
N ASP A 107 -12.60 -7.14 20.78
CA ASP A 107 -11.97 -7.68 21.98
C ASP A 107 -10.50 -8.02 21.70
N GLU A 108 -9.59 -7.14 22.14
CA GLU A 108 -8.12 -7.31 21.99
C GLU A 108 -7.55 -8.51 22.78
N LYS A 109 -8.32 -9.13 23.68
CA LYS A 109 -7.82 -10.21 24.55
C LYS A 109 -7.39 -11.47 23.81
N GLU A 110 -7.74 -11.60 22.54
CA GLU A 110 -7.33 -12.73 21.68
C GLU A 110 -6.01 -12.46 20.95
N GLU A 111 -5.46 -11.24 21.00
CA GLU A 111 -4.24 -10.90 20.27
C GLU A 111 -2.98 -11.32 21.05
N ASN A 112 -2.09 -12.00 20.34
CA ASN A 112 -0.79 -12.39 20.89
C ASN A 112 0.22 -11.25 20.64
N GLU A 113 0.59 -10.51 21.68
CA GLU A 113 1.58 -9.41 21.59
C GLU A 113 2.95 -9.86 21.01
N ALA A 114 3.30 -11.14 21.11
CA ALA A 114 4.52 -11.69 20.55
C ALA A 114 4.38 -12.06 19.05
N ALA A 115 3.19 -11.98 18.48
CA ALA A 115 2.97 -12.29 17.06
C ALA A 115 3.79 -11.35 16.15
N PRO A 116 4.27 -11.84 15.00
CA PRO A 116 5.01 -11.01 14.07
C PRO A 116 4.17 -9.87 13.47
N VAL A 117 2.86 -10.04 13.42
CA VAL A 117 1.90 -9.05 12.93
C VAL A 117 0.90 -8.77 14.03
N GLN A 118 0.71 -7.48 14.33
CA GLN A 118 -0.26 -7.00 15.30
C GLN A 118 -1.52 -6.51 14.58
N PHE A 119 -2.68 -6.85 15.10
CA PHE A 119 -3.95 -6.29 14.64
C PHE A 119 -4.36 -5.16 15.59
N VAL A 120 -4.51 -3.97 15.06
CA VAL A 120 -4.74 -2.75 15.85
C VAL A 120 -6.09 -2.16 15.44
N PRO A 121 -7.13 -2.31 16.27
CA PRO A 121 -8.41 -1.69 16.02
C PRO A 121 -8.31 -0.18 16.16
N CYS A 122 -9.02 0.54 15.33
CA CYS A 122 -9.15 1.99 15.33
C CYS A 122 -10.64 2.37 15.42
N MET A 123 -10.97 3.41 16.15
CA MET A 123 -12.36 3.84 16.33
C MET A 123 -12.92 4.45 15.04
N ASP A 124 -12.08 5.16 14.28
CA ASP A 124 -12.47 5.81 13.04
C ASP A 124 -11.32 5.92 12.02
N GLU A 125 -11.64 6.43 10.84
CA GLU A 125 -10.66 6.62 9.75
C GLU A 125 -9.57 7.64 10.12
N GLY A 126 -9.89 8.65 10.92
CA GLY A 126 -8.92 9.67 11.34
C GLY A 126 -7.84 9.08 12.23
N GLU A 127 -8.22 8.24 13.19
CA GLU A 127 -7.28 7.49 14.04
C GLU A 127 -6.45 6.51 13.22
N LEU A 128 -7.08 5.74 12.33
CA LEU A 128 -6.41 4.79 11.44
C LEU A 128 -5.35 5.48 10.59
N LEU A 129 -5.68 6.59 9.94
CA LEU A 129 -4.73 7.36 9.12
C LEU A 129 -3.64 8.01 9.98
N SER A 130 -3.96 8.50 11.18
CA SER A 130 -2.97 9.05 12.10
C SER A 130 -1.93 8.00 12.49
N ALA A 131 -2.38 6.80 12.91
CA ALA A 131 -1.51 5.68 13.22
C ALA A 131 -0.64 5.25 12.03
N PHE A 132 -1.19 5.22 10.82
CA PHE A 132 -0.42 4.97 9.60
C PHE A 132 0.71 6.01 9.41
N TRP A 133 0.39 7.30 9.56
CA TRP A 133 1.37 8.38 9.38
C TRP A 133 2.43 8.46 10.49
N GLU A 134 2.23 7.83 11.63
CA GLU A 134 3.27 7.64 12.66
C GLU A 134 4.28 6.55 12.29
N VAL A 135 3.84 5.55 11.52
CA VAL A 135 4.69 4.43 11.06
C VAL A 135 5.47 4.80 9.79
N ALA A 136 4.83 5.44 8.85
CA ALA A 136 5.36 5.74 7.51
C ALA A 136 6.76 6.40 7.50
N PRO A 137 7.11 7.38 8.38
CA PRO A 137 8.43 8.00 8.40
C PRO A 137 9.58 7.09 8.85
N LYS A 138 9.27 5.93 9.45
CA LYS A 138 10.28 4.97 9.92
C LYS A 138 10.89 4.16 8.78
N TYR A 139 10.39 4.35 7.55
CA TYR A 139 10.81 3.63 6.36
C TYR A 139 11.34 4.59 5.29
N ASP A 140 12.40 4.16 4.62
CA ASP A 140 13.04 4.93 3.55
C ASP A 140 12.26 4.83 2.23
N SER A 141 11.66 3.67 1.98
CA SER A 141 10.89 3.38 0.77
C SER A 141 9.64 2.55 1.06
N ILE A 142 8.73 2.59 0.12
CA ILE A 142 7.51 1.79 0.13
C ILE A 142 7.42 0.88 -1.10
N VAL A 143 6.71 -0.23 -0.94
CA VAL A 143 6.30 -1.12 -2.02
C VAL A 143 4.79 -1.29 -1.97
N THR A 144 4.15 -1.25 -3.12
CA THR A 144 2.72 -1.50 -3.28
C THR A 144 2.46 -2.31 -4.55
N PHE A 145 1.25 -2.80 -4.71
CA PHE A 145 0.76 -3.30 -5.99
C PHE A 145 -0.33 -2.37 -6.53
N ASN A 146 -0.01 -1.55 -7.54
CA ASN A 146 -0.89 -0.51 -8.09
C ASN A 146 -1.12 0.71 -7.15
N GLY A 147 -0.35 0.85 -6.09
CA GLY A 147 -0.59 1.89 -5.09
C GLY A 147 -0.31 3.29 -5.58
N ARG A 148 0.49 3.46 -6.62
CA ARG A 148 0.68 4.77 -7.27
C ARG A 148 -0.60 5.26 -7.94
N GLY A 149 -1.44 4.34 -8.40
CA GLY A 149 -2.73 4.63 -9.01
C GLY A 149 -3.92 4.61 -8.04
N PHE A 150 -3.77 4.02 -6.85
CA PHE A 150 -4.88 3.84 -5.92
C PHE A 150 -4.51 4.19 -4.48
N ASP A 151 -3.72 3.37 -3.77
CA ASP A 151 -3.50 3.46 -2.33
C ASP A 151 -2.95 4.82 -1.89
N VAL A 152 -1.88 5.27 -2.52
CA VAL A 152 -1.18 6.51 -2.12
C VAL A 152 -2.04 7.76 -2.38
N PRO A 153 -2.64 7.97 -3.57
CA PRO A 153 -3.57 9.07 -3.78
C PRO A 153 -4.76 9.01 -2.83
N PHE A 154 -5.29 7.80 -2.56
CA PHE A 154 -6.42 7.62 -1.67
C PHE A 154 -6.10 8.08 -0.25
N ILE A 155 -5.01 7.58 0.34
CA ILE A 155 -4.56 7.97 1.68
C ILE A 155 -4.29 9.48 1.75
N TYR A 156 -3.63 10.06 0.74
CA TYR A 156 -3.34 11.50 0.71
C TYR A 156 -4.62 12.33 0.70
N LEU A 157 -5.57 12.00 -0.15
CA LEU A 157 -6.83 12.76 -0.27
C LEU A 157 -7.71 12.58 0.97
N ARG A 158 -7.81 11.37 1.54
CA ARG A 158 -8.55 11.14 2.78
C ARG A 158 -7.91 11.86 3.97
N SER A 159 -6.58 11.83 4.09
CA SER A 159 -5.87 12.57 5.14
C SER A 159 -6.12 14.07 5.03
N ALA A 160 -6.12 14.62 3.81
CA ALA A 160 -6.42 16.03 3.58
C ALA A 160 -7.88 16.39 3.95
N LEU A 161 -8.85 15.53 3.59
CA LEU A 161 -10.26 15.73 3.93
C LEU A 161 -10.51 15.71 5.45
N LEU A 162 -9.79 14.87 6.18
CA LEU A 162 -9.94 14.68 7.63
C LEU A 162 -8.98 15.56 8.45
N ASN A 163 -8.18 16.42 7.81
CA ASN A 163 -7.13 17.24 8.43
C ASN A 163 -6.09 16.43 9.21
N VAL A 164 -5.82 15.18 8.78
CA VAL A 164 -4.77 14.33 9.35
C VAL A 164 -3.42 14.76 8.74
N PRO A 165 -2.38 15.03 9.56
CA PRO A 165 -1.07 15.44 9.08
C PRO A 165 -0.39 14.37 8.23
N ILE A 166 0.01 14.73 6.99
CA ILE A 166 0.74 13.86 6.08
C ILE A 166 2.24 14.00 6.34
N THR A 167 2.88 12.96 6.83
CA THR A 167 4.30 12.96 7.25
C THR A 167 5.27 12.60 6.10
N ARG A 168 4.80 11.92 5.03
CA ARG A 168 5.58 11.61 3.83
C ARG A 168 4.83 12.09 2.59
N LYS A 169 5.48 12.95 1.79
CA LYS A 169 4.87 13.64 0.64
C LYS A 169 5.56 13.32 -0.69
N ASP A 170 6.53 12.42 -0.68
CA ASP A 170 7.44 12.13 -1.77
C ASP A 170 7.10 10.86 -2.56
N TRP A 171 6.08 10.11 -2.15
CA TRP A 171 5.74 8.80 -2.74
C TRP A 171 5.17 8.87 -4.17
N LEU A 172 4.61 10.00 -4.59
CA LEU A 172 4.13 10.23 -5.95
C LEU A 172 5.12 11.03 -6.81
N GLY A 173 6.42 11.04 -6.43
CA GLY A 173 7.47 11.66 -7.18
C GLY A 173 7.71 11.02 -8.56
N TYR A 174 8.94 11.08 -9.08
CA TYR A 174 9.24 10.60 -10.41
C TYR A 174 8.97 9.10 -10.58
N ARG A 175 7.98 8.75 -11.43
CA ARG A 175 7.42 7.40 -11.51
C ARG A 175 8.39 6.32 -12.00
N TYR A 176 9.41 6.68 -12.77
CA TYR A 176 10.39 5.73 -13.31
C TYR A 176 11.54 5.42 -12.34
N GLN A 177 11.37 5.75 -11.06
CA GLN A 177 12.28 5.37 -9.98
C GLN A 177 11.57 4.43 -9.01
N THR A 178 12.32 3.46 -8.49
CA THR A 178 11.80 2.49 -7.50
C THR A 178 11.89 3.00 -6.06
N ALA A 179 12.60 4.09 -5.83
CA ALA A 179 12.64 4.76 -4.54
C ALA A 179 12.14 6.22 -4.72
N PRO A 180 11.38 6.76 -3.78
CA PRO A 180 10.93 6.14 -2.53
C PRO A 180 9.72 5.20 -2.68
N HIS A 181 9.18 4.97 -3.88
CA HIS A 181 8.01 4.14 -4.11
C HIS A 181 8.23 3.17 -5.28
N CYS A 182 8.28 1.86 -4.97
CA CYS A 182 8.27 0.77 -5.93
C CYS A 182 6.85 0.23 -6.10
N ASP A 183 6.19 0.59 -7.20
CA ASP A 183 4.87 0.03 -7.56
C ASP A 183 5.06 -1.21 -8.45
N LEU A 184 4.78 -2.40 -7.92
CA LEU A 184 5.03 -3.65 -8.63
C LEU A 184 4.19 -3.82 -9.89
N ALA A 185 3.00 -3.24 -9.96
CA ALA A 185 2.20 -3.27 -11.19
C ALA A 185 2.87 -2.47 -12.31
N GLU A 186 3.57 -1.39 -11.99
CA GLU A 186 4.37 -0.62 -12.95
C GLU A 186 5.68 -1.33 -13.30
N GLN A 187 6.36 -1.93 -12.31
CA GLN A 187 7.60 -2.66 -12.53
C GLN A 187 7.42 -3.87 -13.44
N LEU A 188 6.37 -4.67 -13.20
CA LEU A 188 6.07 -5.88 -13.97
C LEU A 188 5.53 -5.59 -15.37
N THR A 189 5.14 -4.34 -15.65
CA THR A 189 4.75 -3.88 -16.98
C THR A 189 5.80 -3.00 -17.65
N PHE A 190 6.99 -2.85 -17.04
CA PHE A 190 8.04 -1.95 -17.51
C PHE A 190 7.50 -0.54 -17.83
N TYR A 191 6.62 -0.04 -16.93
CA TYR A 191 5.93 1.25 -17.07
C TYR A 191 5.09 1.40 -18.34
N CYS A 192 4.64 0.30 -18.94
CA CYS A 192 3.77 0.35 -20.11
C CYS A 192 2.41 0.94 -19.76
N VAL A 193 2.14 2.14 -20.28
CA VAL A 193 0.92 2.91 -19.94
C VAL A 193 -0.30 2.36 -20.68
N SER A 194 -0.13 1.80 -21.87
CA SER A 194 -1.24 1.32 -22.72
C SER A 194 -1.88 0.03 -22.23
N GLY A 195 -1.13 -0.81 -21.53
CA GLY A 195 -1.62 -2.00 -20.79
C GLY A 195 -2.45 -3.03 -21.54
N ARG A 196 -2.76 -2.79 -22.82
CA ARG A 196 -3.71 -3.62 -23.58
C ARG A 196 -3.05 -4.58 -24.56
N ASP A 197 -1.86 -4.23 -25.06
CA ASP A 197 -1.21 -4.97 -26.13
C ASP A 197 0.25 -5.26 -25.83
N GLY A 198 0.72 -6.44 -26.26
CA GLY A 198 2.11 -6.84 -26.14
C GLY A 198 2.47 -7.58 -24.84
N ALA A 199 3.75 -7.90 -24.67
CA ALA A 199 4.26 -8.71 -23.56
C ALA A 199 4.10 -8.06 -22.18
N ALA A 200 4.03 -6.73 -22.13
CA ALA A 200 3.95 -5.95 -20.89
C ALA A 200 2.49 -5.65 -20.47
N ARG A 201 1.53 -6.50 -20.83
CA ARG A 201 0.14 -6.37 -20.40
C ARG A 201 0.03 -6.43 -18.87
N ARG A 202 -0.75 -5.52 -18.30
CA ARG A 202 -1.04 -5.48 -16.88
C ARG A 202 -2.10 -6.52 -16.48
N PHE A 203 -1.81 -7.26 -15.42
CA PHE A 203 -2.72 -8.19 -14.76
C PHE A 203 -2.96 -7.76 -13.30
N ASN A 204 -3.87 -8.41 -12.59
CA ASN A 204 -4.07 -8.20 -11.15
C ASN A 204 -3.05 -8.99 -10.33
N LEU A 205 -2.97 -8.69 -9.02
CA LEU A 205 -2.04 -9.34 -8.09
C LEU A 205 -2.21 -10.86 -8.09
N ASP A 206 -3.44 -11.37 -8.01
CA ASP A 206 -3.73 -12.81 -8.02
C ASP A 206 -3.15 -13.54 -9.25
N PHE A 207 -3.23 -12.92 -10.42
CA PHE A 207 -2.68 -13.51 -11.64
C PHE A 207 -1.15 -13.60 -11.57
N TYR A 208 -0.49 -12.52 -11.13
CA TYR A 208 0.98 -12.55 -10.97
C TYR A 208 1.39 -13.54 -9.89
N CYS A 209 0.70 -13.60 -8.76
CA CYS A 209 1.00 -14.57 -7.70
C CYS A 209 0.97 -16.00 -8.22
N LYS A 210 -0.11 -16.39 -8.91
CA LYS A 210 -0.22 -17.73 -9.52
C LYS A 210 0.88 -18.00 -10.54
N ALA A 211 1.21 -17.02 -11.39
CA ALA A 211 2.25 -17.16 -12.40
C ALA A 211 3.66 -17.37 -11.80
N PHE A 212 3.93 -16.75 -10.64
CA PHE A 212 5.20 -16.89 -9.93
C PHE A 212 5.20 -17.99 -8.86
N GLY A 213 4.11 -18.76 -8.70
CA GLY A 213 4.01 -19.83 -7.72
C GLY A 213 3.82 -19.33 -6.28
N ILE A 214 3.30 -18.11 -6.11
CA ILE A 214 2.93 -17.52 -4.82
C ILE A 214 1.48 -17.94 -4.51
N GLU A 215 1.18 -18.21 -3.23
CA GLU A 215 -0.19 -18.45 -2.79
C GLU A 215 -1.09 -17.25 -3.10
N SER A 216 -2.26 -17.54 -3.68
CA SER A 216 -3.19 -16.49 -4.08
C SER A 216 -3.88 -15.89 -2.86
N PRO A 217 -3.90 -14.55 -2.71
CA PRO A 217 -4.63 -13.91 -1.61
C PRO A 217 -6.15 -14.15 -1.69
N LYS A 218 -6.66 -14.50 -2.89
CA LYS A 218 -8.07 -14.82 -3.14
C LYS A 218 -8.45 -16.27 -2.86
N ALA A 219 -7.52 -17.11 -2.40
CA ALA A 219 -7.80 -18.53 -2.12
C ALA A 219 -8.92 -18.75 -1.08
N HIS A 220 -9.24 -17.72 -0.28
CA HIS A 220 -10.26 -17.75 0.78
C HIS A 220 -11.58 -17.06 0.41
N GLY A 221 -11.81 -16.73 -0.87
CA GLY A 221 -13.12 -16.30 -1.39
C GLY A 221 -13.53 -14.85 -1.11
N VAL A 222 -12.70 -14.04 -0.44
CA VAL A 222 -12.92 -12.59 -0.22
C VAL A 222 -12.27 -11.79 -1.35
N SER A 223 -12.91 -10.70 -1.74
CA SER A 223 -12.39 -9.73 -2.72
C SER A 223 -12.70 -8.31 -2.28
N GLY A 224 -12.00 -7.30 -2.81
CA GLY A 224 -12.28 -5.88 -2.53
C GLY A 224 -13.73 -5.46 -2.78
N MET A 225 -14.48 -6.19 -3.62
CA MET A 225 -15.92 -5.96 -3.83
C MET A 225 -16.78 -6.39 -2.64
N ASP A 226 -16.26 -7.25 -1.75
CA ASP A 226 -16.98 -7.74 -0.58
C ASP A 226 -16.84 -6.81 0.62
N VAL A 227 -15.89 -5.87 0.60
CA VAL A 227 -15.56 -5.01 1.75
C VAL A 227 -16.77 -4.24 2.25
N ASN A 228 -17.59 -3.66 1.36
CA ASN A 228 -18.82 -2.96 1.77
C ASN A 228 -19.78 -3.88 2.53
N ARG A 229 -19.96 -5.10 2.06
CA ARG A 229 -20.83 -6.11 2.69
C ARG A 229 -20.26 -6.55 4.06
N LEU A 230 -18.97 -6.78 4.14
CA LEU A 230 -18.28 -7.19 5.38
C LEU A 230 -18.34 -6.07 6.42
N MET A 231 -18.12 -4.81 6.03
CA MET A 231 -18.30 -3.64 6.90
C MET A 231 -19.71 -3.55 7.45
N ALA A 232 -20.73 -3.68 6.60
CA ALA A 232 -22.13 -3.66 7.02
C ALA A 232 -22.52 -4.84 7.94
N ALA A 233 -21.82 -5.95 7.83
CA ALA A 233 -22.01 -7.15 8.67
C ALA A 233 -21.18 -7.13 9.97
N GLY A 234 -20.35 -6.11 10.22
CA GLY A 234 -19.46 -6.05 11.39
C GLY A 234 -18.29 -7.07 11.31
N GLN A 235 -17.98 -7.60 10.12
CA GLN A 235 -16.93 -8.59 9.91
C GLN A 235 -15.57 -7.92 9.68
N PHE A 236 -15.18 -7.03 10.59
CA PHE A 236 -13.99 -6.18 10.46
C PHE A 236 -12.69 -6.98 10.41
N ARG A 237 -12.58 -8.05 11.22
CA ARG A 237 -11.41 -8.92 11.24
C ARG A 237 -11.21 -9.64 9.92
N GLU A 238 -12.27 -10.04 9.24
CA GLU A 238 -12.18 -10.71 7.94
C GLU A 238 -11.61 -9.78 6.86
N ILE A 239 -11.94 -8.48 6.91
CA ILE A 239 -11.34 -7.43 6.06
C ILE A 239 -9.85 -7.28 6.37
N ALA A 240 -9.49 -7.22 7.66
CA ALA A 240 -8.11 -7.10 8.11
C ALA A 240 -7.24 -8.30 7.68
N ASP A 241 -7.77 -9.52 7.84
CA ASP A 241 -7.11 -10.74 7.39
C ASP A 241 -6.96 -10.79 5.85
N TYR A 242 -7.94 -10.28 5.10
CA TYR A 242 -7.85 -10.19 3.64
C TYR A 242 -6.77 -9.20 3.22
N CYS A 243 -6.77 -7.98 3.76
CA CYS A 243 -5.76 -6.96 3.49
C CYS A 243 -4.33 -7.46 3.83
N LEU A 244 -4.18 -8.19 4.96
CA LEU A 244 -2.89 -8.79 5.32
C LEU A 244 -2.42 -9.81 4.29
N ARG A 245 -3.30 -10.66 3.75
CA ARG A 245 -2.93 -11.63 2.71
C ARG A 245 -2.46 -10.94 1.42
N ASP A 246 -3.10 -9.84 1.03
CA ASP A 246 -2.67 -9.06 -0.14
C ASP A 246 -1.26 -8.47 0.07
N VAL A 247 -0.96 -7.95 1.28
CA VAL A 247 0.38 -7.45 1.63
C VAL A 247 1.41 -8.59 1.67
N GLN A 248 1.10 -9.74 2.25
CA GLN A 248 2.02 -10.91 2.28
C GLN A 248 2.34 -11.42 0.87
N ALA A 249 1.33 -11.48 0.01
CA ALA A 249 1.50 -11.82 -1.41
C ALA A 249 2.38 -10.77 -2.13
N THR A 250 2.16 -9.48 -1.84
CA THR A 250 2.95 -8.37 -2.38
C THR A 250 4.40 -8.42 -1.90
N VAL A 251 4.68 -8.75 -0.63
CA VAL A 251 6.05 -8.98 -0.10
C VAL A 251 6.72 -10.10 -0.89
N SER A 252 6.05 -11.24 -1.06
CA SER A 252 6.60 -12.39 -1.78
C SER A 252 6.91 -12.05 -3.24
N LEU A 253 6.01 -11.33 -3.90
CA LEU A 253 6.18 -10.87 -5.27
C LEU A 253 7.33 -9.86 -5.39
N TYR A 254 7.47 -8.95 -4.41
CA TYR A 254 8.57 -7.98 -4.35
C TYR A 254 9.94 -8.66 -4.22
N GLN A 255 10.05 -9.69 -3.38
CA GLN A 255 11.30 -10.44 -3.22
C GLN A 255 11.71 -11.12 -4.55
N ILE A 256 10.76 -11.74 -5.23
CA ILE A 256 11.01 -12.35 -6.56
C ILE A 256 11.41 -11.28 -7.58
N TRP A 257 10.69 -10.17 -7.62
CA TRP A 257 11.01 -9.05 -8.52
C TRP A 257 12.41 -8.48 -8.22
N LYS A 258 12.73 -8.23 -6.96
CA LYS A 258 14.03 -7.70 -6.53
C LYS A 258 15.19 -8.61 -6.94
N GLU A 259 15.02 -9.92 -6.75
CA GLU A 259 16.03 -10.92 -7.09
C GLU A 259 16.23 -11.06 -8.61
N ARG A 260 15.13 -11.10 -9.38
CA ARG A 260 15.18 -11.54 -10.78
C ARG A 260 15.09 -10.41 -11.79
N LEU A 261 14.48 -9.29 -11.46
CA LEU A 261 14.17 -8.19 -12.37
C LEU A 261 14.69 -6.83 -11.90
N GLY A 262 14.96 -6.65 -10.61
CA GLY A 262 15.31 -5.35 -10.02
C GLY A 262 16.56 -4.68 -10.55
N GLY A 263 17.42 -5.42 -11.26
CA GLY A 263 18.63 -4.90 -11.94
C GLY A 263 18.44 -4.52 -13.42
N ILE A 264 17.26 -4.76 -13.97
CA ILE A 264 16.95 -4.44 -15.38
C ILE A 264 16.66 -2.95 -15.48
N LYS A 265 17.37 -2.26 -16.41
CA LYS A 265 17.26 -0.82 -16.67
C LYS A 265 16.74 -0.58 -18.08
#